data_33082f173a5d4e9150bbb798c2ec468e
#
_entry.id   33082f173a5d4e9150bbb798c2ec468e
#
_cell.length_a   1.000
_cell.length_b   1.000
_cell.length_c   1.000
_cell.angle_alpha   90.00
_cell.angle_beta   90.00
_cell.angle_gamma   90.00
#
_symmetry.space_group_name_H-M   'P 1'
#
loop_
_entity.id
_entity.type
_entity.pdbx_description
1 polymer ?
#
loop_
_entity_poly.entity_id
_entity_poly.type
_entity_poly.pdbx_seq_one_letter_code
_entity_poly.pdbx_strand_id
1 'polypeptide(L)'
;MMEDELKRSNERVKNAESRVGVIEAELQNIGENQKQLEISEEKARKREEKYQEQIKQINIRLKQAESRSEYAEMNISKLHLRIDELGED
;
A
#
# COMPACT_ATOMS: atom_id res chain seq x y z
N MET A 1 44.67 33.90 -31.78
CA MET A 1 44.75 33.35 -33.11
C MET A 1 44.51 31.85 -33.05
N MET A 2 45.08 31.02 -33.85
CA MET A 2 44.77 29.58 -33.87
C MET A 2 44.95 28.89 -32.51
N GLU A 3 45.99 29.26 -31.76
CA GLU A 3 46.23 28.69 -30.42
C GLU A 3 45.14 29.06 -29.43
N ASP A 4 44.61 30.27 -29.47
CA ASP A 4 43.55 30.72 -28.60
C ASP A 4 42.22 30.05 -28.95
N GLU A 5 41.95 29.88 -30.22
CA GLU A 5 40.74 29.16 -30.68
C GLU A 5 40.77 27.70 -30.28
N LEU A 6 41.97 27.07 -30.35
CA LEU A 6 42.17 25.70 -29.93
C LEU A 6 41.93 25.54 -28.43
N LYS A 7 42.47 26.47 -27.62
CA LYS A 7 42.24 26.48 -26.18
C LYS A 7 40.78 26.61 -25.84
N ARG A 8 40.06 27.51 -26.48
CA ARG A 8 38.63 27.70 -26.26
C ARG A 8 37.84 26.46 -26.62
N SER A 9 38.19 25.83 -27.74
CA SER A 9 37.56 24.57 -28.15
C SER A 9 37.80 23.46 -27.15
N ASN A 10 39.01 23.31 -26.65
CA ASN A 10 39.39 22.33 -25.64
C ASN A 10 38.64 22.56 -24.32
N GLU A 11 38.50 23.82 -23.90
CA GLU A 11 37.72 24.18 -22.71
C GLU A 11 36.26 23.84 -22.85
N ARG A 12 35.67 24.07 -24.02
CA ARG A 12 34.31 23.71 -24.33
C ARG A 12 34.10 22.19 -24.25
N VAL A 13 35.06 21.44 -24.78
CA VAL A 13 35.00 19.96 -24.74
C VAL A 13 35.08 19.50 -23.29
N LYS A 14 35.96 20.01 -22.48
CA LYS A 14 36.10 19.65 -21.06
C LYS A 14 34.83 19.98 -20.29
N ASN A 15 34.24 21.15 -20.52
CA ASN A 15 33.02 21.57 -19.89
C ASN A 15 31.86 20.65 -20.30
N ALA A 16 31.77 20.31 -21.57
CA ALA A 16 30.73 19.39 -22.06
C ALA A 16 30.90 17.99 -21.46
N GLU A 17 32.13 17.47 -21.38
CA GLU A 17 32.41 16.18 -20.77
C GLU A 17 32.04 16.16 -19.29
N SER A 18 32.33 17.25 -18.56
CA SER A 18 31.95 17.39 -17.15
C SER A 18 30.42 17.36 -16.99
N ARG A 19 29.71 18.06 -17.87
CA ARG A 19 28.23 18.05 -17.85
C ARG A 19 27.67 16.67 -18.15
N VAL A 20 28.23 15.97 -19.11
CA VAL A 20 27.84 14.60 -19.44
C VAL A 20 28.04 13.69 -18.23
N GLY A 21 29.18 13.81 -17.54
CA GLY A 21 29.44 13.02 -16.34
C GLY A 21 28.43 13.28 -15.23
N VAL A 22 28.05 14.54 -15.00
CA VAL A 22 27.05 14.91 -14.01
C VAL A 22 25.67 14.35 -14.39
N ILE A 23 25.28 14.48 -15.65
CA ILE A 23 24.00 13.96 -16.15
C ILE A 23 23.95 12.43 -16.03
N GLU A 24 25.02 11.74 -16.38
CA GLU A 24 25.10 10.29 -16.24
C GLU A 24 24.93 9.85 -14.78
N ALA A 25 25.57 10.56 -13.83
CA ALA A 25 25.42 10.29 -12.42
C ALA A 25 23.98 10.53 -11.94
N GLU A 26 23.37 11.63 -12.38
CA GLU A 26 21.98 11.92 -12.06
C GLU A 26 21.02 10.86 -12.61
N LEU A 27 21.23 10.42 -13.85
CA LEU A 27 20.43 9.36 -14.45
C LEU A 27 20.56 8.04 -13.70
N GLN A 28 21.76 7.72 -13.24
CA GLN A 28 21.98 6.53 -12.44
C GLN A 28 21.23 6.60 -11.10
N ASN A 29 21.29 7.75 -10.43
CA ASN A 29 20.57 7.98 -9.17
C ASN A 29 19.07 7.89 -9.36
N ILE A 30 18.54 8.47 -10.43
CA ILE A 30 17.11 8.40 -10.77
C ILE A 30 16.70 6.95 -11.01
N GLY A 31 17.51 6.19 -11.75
CA GLY A 31 17.24 4.77 -12.01
C GLY A 31 17.22 3.93 -10.74
N GLU A 32 18.14 4.17 -9.81
CA GLU A 32 18.18 3.48 -8.51
C GLU A 32 16.97 3.85 -7.65
N ASN A 33 16.62 5.13 -7.60
CA ASN A 33 15.44 5.59 -6.86
C ASN A 33 14.16 5.00 -7.44
N GLN A 34 14.07 4.91 -8.76
CA GLN A 34 12.92 4.31 -9.42
C GLN A 34 12.77 2.83 -9.06
N LYS A 35 13.86 2.08 -9.04
CA LYS A 35 13.86 0.68 -8.61
C LYS A 35 13.38 0.53 -7.18
N GLN A 36 13.85 1.40 -6.28
CA GLN A 36 13.44 1.38 -4.88
C GLN A 36 11.97 1.69 -4.71
N LEU A 37 11.45 2.65 -5.47
CA LEU A 37 10.04 2.98 -5.49
C LEU A 37 9.19 1.81 -5.98
N GLU A 38 9.62 1.13 -7.04
CA GLU A 38 8.92 -0.06 -7.55
C GLU A 38 8.86 -1.18 -6.51
N ILE A 39 9.96 -1.41 -5.79
CA ILE A 39 10.01 -2.39 -4.70
C ILE A 39 9.06 -1.99 -3.58
N SER A 40 9.05 -0.71 -3.20
CA SER A 40 8.16 -0.18 -2.16
C SER A 40 6.70 -0.31 -2.56
N GLU A 41 6.36 -0.01 -3.80
CA GLU A 41 5.01 -0.16 -4.33
C GLU A 41 4.55 -1.62 -4.30
N GLU A 42 5.42 -2.54 -4.70
CA GLU A 42 5.11 -3.97 -4.68
C GLU A 42 4.87 -4.47 -3.25
N LYS A 43 5.70 -4.04 -2.30
CA LYS A 43 5.51 -4.37 -0.88
C LYS A 43 4.21 -3.79 -0.33
N ALA A 44 3.89 -2.56 -0.70
CA ALA A 44 2.65 -1.90 -0.28
C ALA A 44 1.44 -2.62 -0.85
N ARG A 45 1.49 -3.04 -2.11
CA ARG A 45 0.42 -3.80 -2.75
C ARG A 45 0.18 -5.14 -2.07
N LYS A 46 1.25 -5.86 -1.74
CA LYS A 46 1.13 -7.13 -1.02
C LYS A 46 0.53 -6.95 0.37
N ARG A 47 0.90 -5.88 1.07
CA ARG A 47 0.31 -5.56 2.37
C ARG A 47 -1.17 -5.23 2.24
N GLU A 48 -1.53 -4.46 1.22
CA GLU A 48 -2.93 -4.11 0.95
C GLU A 48 -3.76 -5.36 0.67
N GLU A 49 -3.29 -6.28 -0.15
CA GLU A 49 -3.95 -7.55 -0.43
C GLU A 49 -4.17 -8.36 0.86
N LYS A 50 -3.15 -8.41 1.70
CA LYS A 50 -3.22 -9.10 2.99
C LYS A 50 -4.26 -8.47 3.92
N TYR A 51 -4.28 -7.14 3.99
CA TYR A 51 -5.26 -6.41 4.80
C TYR A 51 -6.68 -6.59 4.28
N GLN A 52 -6.87 -6.58 2.97
CA GLN A 52 -8.16 -6.83 2.37
C GLN A 52 -8.68 -8.24 2.71
N GLU A 53 -7.82 -9.23 2.68
CA GLU A 53 -8.17 -10.58 3.09
C GLU A 53 -8.53 -10.66 4.57
N GLN A 54 -7.77 -9.98 5.43
CA GLN A 54 -8.07 -9.90 6.86
C GLN A 54 -9.43 -9.22 7.12
N ILE A 55 -9.72 -8.13 6.41
CA ILE A 55 -11.01 -7.43 6.51
C ILE A 55 -12.16 -8.37 6.09
N LYS A 56 -11.97 -9.11 5.02
CA LYS A 56 -12.94 -10.09 4.55
C LYS A 56 -13.23 -11.14 5.62
N GLN A 57 -12.18 -11.67 6.25
CA GLN A 57 -12.33 -12.65 7.33
C GLN A 57 -13.05 -12.07 8.55
N ILE A 58 -12.71 -10.84 8.92
CA ILE A 58 -13.36 -10.14 10.02
C ILE A 58 -14.85 -9.93 9.74
N ASN A 59 -15.20 -9.51 8.52
CA ASN A 59 -16.58 -9.32 8.11
C ASN A 59 -17.37 -10.62 8.17
N ILE A 60 -16.79 -11.74 7.77
CA ILE A 60 -17.42 -13.06 7.87
C ILE A 60 -17.67 -13.41 9.33
N ARG A 61 -16.70 -13.20 10.21
CA ARG A 61 -16.85 -13.46 11.65
C ARG A 61 -17.91 -12.57 12.27
N LEU A 62 -17.95 -11.30 11.86
CA LEU A 62 -18.95 -10.36 12.34
C LEU A 62 -20.37 -10.82 11.99
N LYS A 63 -20.59 -11.21 10.75
CA LYS A 63 -21.88 -11.74 10.30
C LYS A 63 -22.28 -12.99 11.07
N GLN A 64 -21.33 -13.90 11.31
CA GLN A 64 -21.60 -15.11 12.08
C GLN A 64 -21.97 -14.78 13.54
N ALA A 65 -21.26 -13.81 14.14
CA ALA A 65 -21.55 -13.37 15.49
C ALA A 65 -22.93 -12.69 15.58
N GLU A 66 -23.27 -11.86 14.61
CA GLU A 66 -24.57 -11.20 14.52
C GLU A 66 -25.69 -12.24 14.39
N SER A 67 -25.52 -13.24 13.54
CA SER A 67 -26.49 -14.33 13.38
C SER A 67 -26.70 -15.11 14.67
N ARG A 68 -25.62 -15.41 15.38
CA ARG A 68 -25.71 -16.11 16.68
C ARG A 68 -26.41 -15.25 17.72
N SER A 69 -26.11 -13.95 17.73
CA SER A 69 -26.76 -13.01 18.64
C SER A 69 -28.27 -12.93 18.38
N GLU A 70 -28.67 -12.80 17.13
CA GLU A 70 -30.09 -12.79 16.73
C GLU A 70 -30.78 -14.07 17.14
N TYR A 71 -30.14 -15.21 16.91
CA TYR A 71 -30.68 -16.52 17.28
C TYR A 71 -30.85 -16.63 18.81
N ALA A 72 -29.87 -16.17 19.57
CA ALA A 72 -29.93 -16.16 21.02
C ALA A 72 -31.06 -15.24 21.52
N GLU A 73 -31.21 -14.06 20.93
CA GLU A 73 -32.30 -13.14 21.27
C GLU A 73 -33.67 -13.74 20.99
N MET A 74 -33.83 -14.44 19.88
CA MET A 74 -35.05 -15.16 19.55
C MET A 74 -35.35 -16.23 20.59
N ASN A 75 -34.35 -16.99 21.00
CA ASN A 75 -34.51 -18.02 22.01
C ASN A 75 -34.91 -17.43 23.39
N ILE A 76 -34.28 -16.32 23.75
CA ILE A 76 -34.64 -15.60 24.97
C ILE A 76 -36.07 -15.13 24.94
N SER A 77 -36.51 -14.55 23.81
CA SER A 77 -37.89 -14.12 23.63
C SER A 77 -38.88 -15.28 23.75
N LYS A 78 -38.57 -16.41 23.16
CA LYS A 78 -39.39 -17.62 23.25
C LYS A 78 -39.50 -18.14 24.70
N LEU A 79 -38.39 -18.12 25.41
CA LEU A 79 -38.34 -18.53 26.80
C LEU A 79 -39.18 -17.59 27.70
N HIS A 80 -39.11 -16.29 27.46
CA HIS A 80 -39.92 -15.31 28.17
C HIS A 80 -41.43 -15.55 27.94
N LEU A 81 -41.80 -15.81 26.70
CA LEU A 81 -43.20 -16.15 26.37
C LEU A 81 -43.68 -17.41 27.10
N ARG A 82 -42.86 -18.44 27.17
CA ARG A 82 -43.15 -19.67 27.90
C ARG A 82 -43.29 -19.42 29.39
N ILE A 83 -42.42 -18.60 29.97
CA ILE A 83 -42.46 -18.23 31.37
C ILE A 83 -43.75 -17.47 31.67
N ASP A 84 -44.13 -16.51 30.82
CA ASP A 84 -45.37 -15.75 30.96
C ASP A 84 -46.62 -16.66 30.85
N GLU A 85 -46.62 -17.61 29.91
CA GLU A 85 -47.69 -18.59 29.77
C GLU A 85 -47.82 -19.46 31.01
N LEU A 86 -46.70 -19.91 31.55
CA LEU A 86 -46.71 -20.72 32.79
C LEU A 86 -47.09 -19.89 34.00
N GLY A 87 -46.78 -18.61 34.02
CA GLY A 87 -47.13 -17.72 35.12
C GLY A 87 -48.57 -17.30 35.18
N GLU A 88 -49.36 -17.45 34.11
CA GLU A 88 -50.76 -17.14 34.02
C GLU A 88 -51.66 -18.21 34.70
N ASP A 89 -51.11 -19.38 34.88
CA ASP A 89 -51.80 -20.48 35.57
C ASP A 89 -51.61 -20.38 37.07
#